data_9f5529b1670d21b6fd2cd6e24fb0411e
#
_entry.id   9f5529b1670d21b6fd2cd6e24fb0411e
#
_cell.length_a   1.000
_cell.length_b   1.000
_cell.length_c   1.000
_cell.angle_alpha   90.00
_cell.angle_beta   90.00
_cell.angle_gamma   90.00
#
_symmetry.space_group_name_H-M   'P 1'
#
loop_
_entity.id
_entity.type
_entity.pdbx_description
1 polymer ?
#
loop_
_entity_poly.entity_id
_entity_poly.type
_entity_poly.pdbx_seq_one_letter_code
_entity_poly.pdbx_strand_id
1 'polypeptide(L)'
;YFQMDYKRFVAKYFKGERIREIERNVTPEKYEQIFGSLSDKQMEIISDKESRCIVVAAGPGSGKTRVLVHKLASLLLLEDVKHEQLLMLTFSRAAATEFKQRLMGLIGNAAHFVEIKTFHSYCFDLLGRIGNLDDVKDVVSRAAQMINDGEVEPSRIAKTVLVIDEAQDMSAEEYALVHALMAANEEMRVIAVGDDDQN
;
A
#
# COMPACT_ATOMS: atom_id res chain seq x y z
N TYR A 1 29.66 7.97 -5.23
CA TYR A 1 28.56 7.99 -6.24
C TYR A 1 27.19 7.97 -5.54
N PHE A 2 27.02 7.07 -4.61
CA PHE A 2 25.75 6.81 -3.91
C PHE A 2 25.33 7.93 -2.95
N GLN A 3 26.25 8.54 -2.21
CA GLN A 3 25.94 9.68 -1.35
C GLN A 3 25.43 10.91 -2.13
N MET A 4 25.86 11.05 -3.38
CA MET A 4 25.38 12.09 -4.27
C MET A 4 23.94 11.84 -4.71
N ASP A 5 23.53 10.58 -4.89
CA ASP A 5 22.17 10.22 -5.28
C ASP A 5 21.18 10.40 -4.13
N TYR A 6 21.53 10.02 -2.91
CA TYR A 6 20.71 10.28 -1.72
C TYR A 6 20.47 11.78 -1.51
N LYS A 7 21.51 12.60 -1.51
CA LYS A 7 21.38 14.04 -1.35
C LYS A 7 20.57 14.69 -2.48
N ARG A 8 20.77 14.24 -3.71
CA ARG A 8 20.01 14.71 -4.87
C ARG A 8 18.54 14.28 -4.78
N PHE A 9 18.29 13.06 -4.36
CA PHE A 9 16.94 12.54 -4.16
C PHE A 9 16.21 13.36 -3.07
N VAL A 10 16.83 13.52 -1.90
CA VAL A 10 16.23 14.29 -0.80
C VAL A 10 15.99 15.75 -1.23
N ALA A 11 16.95 16.39 -1.88
CA ALA A 11 16.82 17.77 -2.34
C ALA A 11 15.77 17.94 -3.45
N LYS A 12 15.57 16.92 -4.29
CA LYS A 12 14.59 16.94 -5.38
C LYS A 12 13.14 16.82 -4.87
N TYR A 13 12.92 15.98 -3.87
CA TYR A 13 11.57 15.60 -3.44
C TYR A 13 11.13 16.21 -2.12
N PHE A 14 12.05 16.82 -1.34
CA PHE A 14 11.74 17.40 -0.04
C PHE A 14 12.26 18.82 0.06
N LYS A 15 11.54 19.70 0.75
CA LYS A 15 11.93 21.11 0.97
C LYS A 15 11.80 21.51 2.45
N GLY A 16 12.70 22.40 2.90
CA GLY A 16 12.62 23.02 4.22
C GLY A 16 12.93 22.11 5.40
N GLU A 17 12.17 22.25 6.48
CA GLU A 17 12.38 21.49 7.74
C GLU A 17 12.23 19.98 7.57
N ARG A 18 11.48 19.54 6.58
CA ARG A 18 11.26 18.13 6.25
C ARG A 18 12.54 17.41 5.81
N ILE A 19 13.49 18.10 5.20
CA ILE A 19 14.81 17.53 4.88
C ILE A 19 15.53 17.11 6.16
N ARG A 20 15.49 17.94 7.20
CA ARG A 20 16.14 17.65 8.49
C ARG A 20 15.48 16.47 9.21
N GLU A 21 14.19 16.32 9.07
CA GLU A 21 13.43 15.23 9.68
C GLU A 21 13.74 13.89 9.01
N ILE A 22 13.84 13.87 7.69
CA ILE A 22 14.22 12.70 6.89
C ILE A 22 15.69 12.32 7.17
N GLU A 23 16.59 13.28 7.21
CA GLU A 23 18.00 13.04 7.53
C GLU A 23 18.23 12.51 8.96
N ARG A 24 17.28 12.73 9.88
CA ARG A 24 17.28 12.12 11.22
C ARG A 24 16.79 10.67 11.21
N ASN A 25 15.83 10.33 10.32
CA ASN A 25 15.15 9.05 10.33
C ASN A 25 15.73 8.04 9.34
N VAL A 26 16.38 8.52 8.28
CA VAL A 26 16.95 7.67 7.23
C VAL A 26 18.39 8.07 6.97
N THR A 27 19.33 7.26 7.47
CA THR A 27 20.74 7.45 7.17
C THR A 27 21.05 7.08 5.73
N PRO A 28 22.17 7.57 5.14
CA PRO A 28 22.60 7.16 3.81
C PRO A 28 22.73 5.64 3.64
N GLU A 29 23.21 4.95 4.67
CA GLU A 29 23.34 3.48 4.68
C GLU A 29 21.98 2.80 4.65
N LYS A 30 21.01 3.32 5.41
CA LYS A 30 19.63 2.81 5.43
C LYS A 30 18.95 3.04 4.09
N TYR A 31 19.14 4.22 3.50
CA TYR A 31 18.65 4.51 2.16
C TYR A 31 19.22 3.54 1.12
N GLU A 32 20.53 3.27 1.16
CA GLU A 32 21.17 2.31 0.27
C GLU A 32 20.61 0.90 0.47
N GLN A 33 20.44 0.47 1.70
CA GLN A 33 19.86 -0.83 2.02
C GLN A 33 18.45 -1.00 1.43
N ILE A 34 17.63 0.06 1.50
CA ILE A 34 16.24 0.01 1.06
C ILE A 34 16.14 0.21 -0.46
N PHE A 35 16.89 1.13 -1.06
CA PHE A 35 16.68 1.56 -2.44
C PHE A 35 17.85 1.25 -3.38
N GLY A 36 19.03 0.95 -2.88
CA GLY A 36 20.27 0.86 -3.67
C GLY A 36 20.30 -0.28 -4.69
N SER A 37 19.45 -1.28 -4.55
CA SER A 37 19.36 -2.44 -5.45
C SER A 37 18.20 -2.38 -6.43
N LEU A 38 17.51 -1.25 -6.51
CA LEU A 38 16.36 -1.05 -7.41
C LEU A 38 16.81 -0.52 -8.77
N SER A 39 16.12 -0.93 -9.83
CA SER A 39 16.34 -0.37 -11.17
C SER A 39 15.76 1.05 -11.27
N ASP A 40 16.19 1.80 -12.29
CA ASP A 40 15.69 3.17 -12.53
C ASP A 40 14.17 3.21 -12.69
N LYS A 41 13.60 2.25 -13.41
CA LYS A 41 12.13 2.12 -13.56
C LYS A 41 11.41 1.85 -12.24
N GLN A 42 11.99 1.01 -11.39
CA GLN A 42 11.45 0.73 -10.07
C GLN A 42 11.53 1.98 -9.18
N MET A 43 12.63 2.72 -9.25
CA MET A 43 12.80 3.99 -8.55
C MET A 43 11.82 5.05 -9.00
N GLU A 44 11.49 5.13 -10.29
CA GLU A 44 10.48 6.03 -10.83
C GLU A 44 9.11 5.79 -10.19
N ILE A 45 8.67 4.53 -10.12
CA ILE A 45 7.41 4.14 -9.47
C ILE A 45 7.43 4.47 -7.97
N ILE A 46 8.53 4.16 -7.29
CA ILE A 46 8.66 4.36 -5.85
C ILE A 46 8.68 5.84 -5.49
N SER A 47 9.32 6.66 -6.31
CA SER A 47 9.43 8.11 -6.08
C SER A 47 8.21 8.91 -6.54
N ASP A 48 7.27 8.32 -7.27
CA ASP A 48 6.03 8.99 -7.67
C ASP A 48 5.16 9.30 -6.44
N LYS A 49 4.93 10.57 -6.18
CA LYS A 49 4.14 11.08 -5.05
C LYS A 49 2.87 11.80 -5.48
N GLU A 50 2.77 12.11 -6.74
CA GLU A 50 1.73 12.99 -7.25
C GLU A 50 0.59 12.23 -7.91
N SER A 51 0.89 11.05 -8.47
CA SER A 51 -0.13 10.24 -9.13
C SER A 51 -1.13 9.70 -8.12
N ARG A 52 -2.40 9.99 -8.35
CA ARG A 52 -3.50 9.46 -7.54
C ARG A 52 -3.68 7.96 -7.74
N CYS A 53 -3.39 7.48 -8.94
CA CYS A 53 -3.50 6.06 -9.27
C CYS A 53 -2.22 5.62 -9.98
N ILE A 54 -1.53 4.64 -9.42
CA ILE A 54 -0.36 3.99 -10.01
C ILE A 54 -0.72 2.55 -10.30
N VAL A 55 -0.65 2.16 -11.56
CA VAL A 55 -0.85 0.77 -11.98
C VAL A 55 0.47 0.24 -12.55
N VAL A 56 0.98 -0.81 -11.95
CA VAL A 56 2.19 -1.50 -12.38
C VAL A 56 1.82 -2.82 -13.00
N ALA A 57 1.86 -2.89 -14.33
CA ALA A 57 1.70 -4.12 -15.07
C ALA A 57 3.10 -4.69 -15.38
N ALA A 58 3.35 -5.93 -14.98
CA ALA A 58 4.64 -6.55 -15.18
C ALA A 58 4.53 -8.08 -15.14
N GLY A 59 5.24 -8.77 -16.02
CA GLY A 59 5.22 -10.22 -16.14
C GLY A 59 5.70 -10.96 -14.88
N PRO A 60 5.49 -12.27 -14.82
CA PRO A 60 5.92 -13.09 -13.70
C PRO A 60 7.44 -13.02 -13.52
N GLY A 61 7.90 -12.96 -12.26
CA GLY A 61 9.32 -12.85 -11.94
C GLY A 61 9.94 -11.46 -12.12
N SER A 62 9.18 -10.44 -12.51
CA SER A 62 9.65 -9.06 -12.71
C SER A 62 9.97 -8.30 -11.42
N GLY A 63 9.69 -8.90 -10.26
CA GLY A 63 9.92 -8.26 -8.97
C GLY A 63 8.77 -7.35 -8.51
N LYS A 64 7.53 -7.59 -8.95
CA LYS A 64 6.32 -6.84 -8.54
C LYS A 64 6.20 -6.67 -7.04
N THR A 65 6.25 -7.78 -6.30
CA THR A 65 6.17 -7.77 -4.83
C THR A 65 7.29 -6.93 -4.22
N ARG A 66 8.50 -7.00 -4.80
CA ARG A 66 9.63 -6.19 -4.35
C ARG A 66 9.35 -4.70 -4.52
N VAL A 67 8.83 -4.27 -5.66
CA VAL A 67 8.46 -2.87 -5.90
C VAL A 67 7.45 -2.39 -4.88
N LEU A 68 6.41 -3.19 -4.58
CA LEU A 68 5.41 -2.84 -3.57
C LEU A 68 6.01 -2.73 -2.16
N VAL A 69 6.84 -3.67 -1.75
CA VAL A 69 7.50 -3.63 -0.42
C VAL A 69 8.34 -2.35 -0.28
N HIS A 70 9.12 -2.02 -1.30
CA HIS A 70 9.94 -0.81 -1.30
C HIS A 70 9.09 0.48 -1.40
N LYS A 71 7.97 0.45 -2.12
CA LYS A 71 7.03 1.58 -2.16
C LYS A 71 6.40 1.83 -0.79
N LEU A 72 5.97 0.79 -0.09
CA LEU A 72 5.47 0.91 1.28
C LEU A 72 6.53 1.47 2.23
N ALA A 73 7.76 0.99 2.14
CA ALA A 73 8.86 1.54 2.92
C ALA A 73 9.09 3.03 2.61
N SER A 74 9.03 3.42 1.34
CA SER A 74 9.13 4.83 0.93
C SER A 74 8.00 5.70 1.48
N LEU A 75 6.76 5.23 1.40
CA LEU A 75 5.59 5.94 1.94
C LEU A 75 5.75 6.23 3.44
N LEU A 76 6.18 5.24 4.20
CA LEU A 76 6.31 5.34 5.65
C LEU A 76 7.55 6.14 6.09
N LEU A 77 8.68 6.00 5.39
CA LEU A 77 9.96 6.60 5.79
C LEU A 77 10.20 7.97 5.15
N LEU A 78 9.76 8.18 3.92
CA LEU A 78 10.09 9.37 3.12
C LEU A 78 8.90 10.28 2.83
N GLU A 79 7.69 9.73 2.72
CA GLU A 79 6.49 10.49 2.36
C GLU A 79 5.61 10.87 3.55
N ASP A 80 6.01 10.52 4.78
CA ASP A 80 5.29 10.86 6.01
C ASP A 80 3.85 10.30 6.10
N VAL A 81 3.61 9.20 5.41
CA VAL A 81 2.37 8.44 5.54
C VAL A 81 2.43 7.66 6.84
N LYS A 82 1.45 7.86 7.71
CA LYS A 82 1.35 7.11 8.97
C LYS A 82 0.83 5.70 8.69
N HIS A 83 1.28 4.74 9.50
CA HIS A 83 0.90 3.34 9.32
C HIS A 83 -0.62 3.12 9.35
N GLU A 84 -1.38 3.86 10.17
CA GLU A 84 -2.84 3.80 10.23
C GLU A 84 -3.54 4.34 8.99
N GLN A 85 -2.85 5.16 8.18
CA GLN A 85 -3.37 5.75 6.94
C GLN A 85 -3.17 4.85 5.72
N LEU A 86 -2.42 3.77 5.88
CA LEU A 86 -2.06 2.85 4.81
C LEU A 86 -2.78 1.52 4.98
N LEU A 87 -3.44 1.07 3.91
CA LEU A 87 -4.07 -0.24 3.83
C LEU A 87 -3.50 -0.99 2.63
N MET A 88 -3.08 -2.23 2.84
CA MET A 88 -2.73 -3.15 1.77
C MET A 88 -3.70 -4.33 1.74
N LEU A 89 -4.27 -4.58 0.57
CA LEU A 89 -5.15 -5.70 0.30
C LEU A 89 -4.49 -6.74 -0.61
N THR A 90 -4.60 -7.99 -0.23
CA THR A 90 -4.09 -9.16 -0.96
C THR A 90 -5.16 -10.23 -1.11
N PHE A 91 -4.91 -11.24 -1.94
CA PHE A 91 -5.87 -12.34 -2.16
C PHE A 91 -5.68 -13.52 -1.21
N SER A 92 -4.51 -13.66 -0.59
CA SER A 92 -4.23 -14.79 0.30
C SER A 92 -3.55 -14.36 1.60
N ARG A 93 -3.81 -15.14 2.66
CA ARG A 93 -3.12 -14.96 3.94
C ARG A 93 -1.62 -15.22 3.84
N ALA A 94 -1.23 -16.15 2.98
CA ALA A 94 0.18 -16.45 2.74
C ALA A 94 0.90 -15.25 2.13
N ALA A 95 0.31 -14.60 1.11
CA ALA A 95 0.84 -13.38 0.52
C ALA A 95 0.93 -12.23 1.53
N ALA A 96 -0.09 -12.03 2.36
CA ALA A 96 -0.08 -11.02 3.42
C ALA A 96 1.06 -11.25 4.41
N THR A 97 1.28 -12.50 4.83
CA THR A 97 2.35 -12.87 5.76
C THR A 97 3.74 -12.65 5.14
N GLU A 98 3.93 -13.12 3.91
CA GLU A 98 5.19 -12.95 3.19
C GLU A 98 5.54 -11.48 3.00
N PHE A 99 4.54 -10.69 2.59
CA PHE A 99 4.71 -9.27 2.39
C PHE A 99 5.12 -8.56 3.68
N LYS A 100 4.45 -8.88 4.79
CA LYS A 100 4.76 -8.34 6.11
C LYS A 100 6.17 -8.68 6.56
N GLN A 101 6.62 -9.92 6.34
CA GLN A 101 7.98 -10.35 6.65
C GLN A 101 9.03 -9.59 5.83
N ARG A 102 8.79 -9.41 4.54
CA ARG A 102 9.69 -8.63 3.66
C ARG A 102 9.74 -7.16 4.10
N LEU A 103 8.61 -6.57 4.43
CA LEU A 103 8.56 -5.19 4.94
C LEU A 103 9.30 -5.05 6.27
N MET A 104 9.14 -6.01 7.19
CA MET A 104 9.91 -6.06 8.44
C MET A 104 11.42 -6.08 8.21
N GLY A 105 11.89 -6.77 7.17
CA GLY A 105 13.30 -6.78 6.79
C GLY A 105 13.84 -5.41 6.39
N LEU A 106 12.98 -4.52 5.86
CA LEU A 106 13.36 -3.17 5.46
C LEU A 106 13.20 -2.12 6.56
N ILE A 107 12.06 -2.11 7.26
CA ILE A 107 11.71 -1.04 8.21
C ILE A 107 11.61 -1.51 9.67
N GLY A 108 11.88 -2.79 9.93
CA GLY A 108 11.86 -3.35 11.28
C GLY A 108 10.46 -3.40 11.90
N ASN A 109 10.39 -3.20 13.20
CA ASN A 109 9.15 -3.37 13.98
C ASN A 109 7.99 -2.45 13.54
N ALA A 110 8.28 -1.34 12.88
CA ALA A 110 7.24 -0.45 12.34
C ALA A 110 6.29 -1.18 11.37
N ALA A 111 6.76 -2.23 10.69
CA ALA A 111 5.94 -3.05 9.79
C ALA A 111 4.78 -3.76 10.49
N HIS A 112 4.85 -3.99 11.81
CA HIS A 112 3.77 -4.63 12.56
C HIS A 112 2.50 -3.79 12.61
N PHE A 113 2.64 -2.48 12.54
CA PHE A 113 1.52 -1.54 12.62
C PHE A 113 0.86 -1.27 11.27
N VAL A 114 1.46 -1.73 10.18
CA VAL A 114 0.87 -1.60 8.84
C VAL A 114 -0.27 -2.61 8.69
N GLU A 115 -1.42 -2.13 8.25
CA GLU A 115 -2.58 -2.98 8.00
C GLU A 115 -2.44 -3.68 6.65
N ILE A 116 -2.08 -4.97 6.70
CA ILE A 116 -1.96 -5.85 5.53
C ILE A 116 -2.93 -7.01 5.73
N LYS A 117 -3.98 -7.06 4.91
CA LYS A 117 -5.09 -8.02 5.05
C LYS A 117 -5.53 -8.58 3.71
N THR A 118 -6.24 -9.70 3.74
CA THR A 118 -7.01 -10.13 2.57
C THR A 118 -8.28 -9.29 2.46
N PHE A 119 -8.85 -9.18 1.25
CA PHE A 119 -10.13 -8.52 1.02
C PHE A 119 -11.21 -9.00 2.00
N HIS A 120 -11.36 -10.31 2.13
CA HIS A 120 -12.34 -10.91 3.04
C HIS A 120 -12.05 -10.56 4.50
N SER A 121 -10.80 -10.66 4.95
CA SER A 121 -10.43 -10.35 6.33
C SER A 121 -10.71 -8.88 6.67
N TYR A 122 -10.41 -7.97 5.76
CA TYR A 122 -10.72 -6.55 5.92
C TYR A 122 -12.22 -6.31 6.04
N CYS A 123 -13.03 -6.92 5.16
CA CYS A 123 -14.48 -6.78 5.19
C CYS A 123 -15.10 -7.37 6.47
N PHE A 124 -14.62 -8.53 6.92
CA PHE A 124 -15.06 -9.08 8.21
C PHE A 124 -14.77 -8.16 9.39
N ASP A 125 -13.61 -7.53 9.39
CA ASP A 125 -13.28 -6.56 10.44
C ASP A 125 -14.16 -5.32 10.38
N LEU A 126 -14.52 -4.84 9.18
CA LEU A 126 -15.42 -3.70 9.00
C LEU A 126 -16.85 -4.00 9.45
N LEU A 127 -17.38 -5.16 9.06
CA LEU A 127 -18.73 -5.56 9.41
C LEU A 127 -18.86 -5.85 10.91
N GLY A 128 -17.75 -6.18 11.58
CA GLY A 128 -17.73 -6.53 12.98
C GLY A 128 -18.58 -7.77 13.26
N ARG A 129 -19.03 -7.93 14.51
CA ARG A 129 -19.93 -9.02 14.92
C ARG A 129 -21.41 -8.74 14.60
N ILE A 130 -21.67 -7.84 13.65
CA ILE A 130 -23.02 -7.45 13.27
C ILE A 130 -23.54 -8.45 12.24
N GLY A 131 -24.20 -9.48 12.69
CA GLY A 131 -24.95 -10.41 11.88
C GLY A 131 -24.43 -11.86 11.91
N ASN A 132 -25.31 -12.80 11.60
CA ASN A 132 -25.00 -14.21 11.46
C ASN A 132 -23.91 -14.41 10.40
N LEU A 133 -22.83 -15.07 10.80
CA LEU A 133 -21.67 -15.41 9.96
C LEU A 133 -21.98 -16.48 8.87
N ASP A 134 -23.25 -16.77 8.62
CA ASP A 134 -23.65 -17.84 7.71
C ASP A 134 -23.49 -17.50 6.22
N ASP A 135 -23.31 -16.19 5.87
CA ASP A 135 -23.16 -15.76 4.48
C ASP A 135 -21.75 -15.20 4.20
N VAL A 136 -20.75 -16.07 4.26
CA VAL A 136 -19.35 -15.73 3.92
C VAL A 136 -19.21 -15.27 2.45
N LYS A 137 -20.15 -15.67 1.58
CA LYS A 137 -20.08 -15.39 0.14
C LYS A 137 -20.28 -13.92 -0.22
N ASP A 138 -21.03 -13.17 0.58
CA ASP A 138 -21.42 -11.79 0.25
C ASP A 138 -20.75 -10.74 1.13
N VAL A 139 -19.74 -11.10 1.93
CA VAL A 139 -19.11 -10.19 2.88
C VAL A 139 -18.48 -8.96 2.22
N VAL A 140 -17.88 -9.14 1.04
CA VAL A 140 -17.22 -8.06 0.31
C VAL A 140 -18.25 -7.09 -0.29
N SER A 141 -19.29 -7.61 -0.94
CA SER A 141 -20.38 -6.80 -1.50
C SER A 141 -21.10 -6.03 -0.41
N ARG A 142 -21.39 -6.68 0.73
CA ARG A 142 -22.04 -6.06 1.87
C ARG A 142 -21.20 -4.95 2.48
N ALA A 143 -19.90 -5.16 2.62
CA ALA A 143 -18.99 -4.13 3.10
C ALA A 143 -18.96 -2.91 2.17
N ALA A 144 -18.88 -3.14 0.85
CA ALA A 144 -18.93 -2.07 -0.15
C ALA A 144 -20.24 -1.27 -0.06
N GLN A 145 -21.37 -1.96 0.06
CA GLN A 145 -22.68 -1.31 0.20
C GLN A 145 -22.75 -0.48 1.48
N MET A 146 -22.36 -1.01 2.63
CA MET A 146 -22.38 -0.29 3.90
C MET A 146 -21.49 0.95 3.90
N ILE A 147 -20.34 0.91 3.21
CA ILE A 147 -19.49 2.09 3.02
C ILE A 147 -20.23 3.15 2.18
N ASN A 148 -20.84 2.75 1.07
CA ASN A 148 -21.58 3.65 0.19
C ASN A 148 -22.81 4.28 0.87
N ASP A 149 -23.47 3.53 1.74
CA ASP A 149 -24.65 3.97 2.48
C ASP A 149 -24.28 4.82 3.73
N GLY A 150 -22.98 4.96 4.02
CA GLY A 150 -22.49 5.73 5.17
C GLY A 150 -22.72 5.04 6.51
N GLU A 151 -22.93 3.72 6.52
CA GLU A 151 -23.18 2.92 7.72
C GLU A 151 -21.89 2.52 8.47
N VAL A 152 -20.74 2.68 7.82
CA VAL A 152 -19.43 2.44 8.43
C VAL A 152 -18.89 3.73 9.03
N GLU A 153 -18.41 3.65 10.27
CA GLU A 153 -17.79 4.80 10.93
C GLU A 153 -16.61 5.31 10.11
N PRO A 154 -16.55 6.61 9.74
CA PRO A 154 -15.51 7.17 8.86
C PRO A 154 -14.10 6.90 9.34
N SER A 155 -13.86 6.91 10.66
CA SER A 155 -12.54 6.63 11.25
C SER A 155 -12.00 5.23 10.92
N ARG A 156 -12.88 4.27 10.67
CA ARG A 156 -12.52 2.88 10.35
C ARG A 156 -12.06 2.68 8.91
N ILE A 157 -12.46 3.58 8.02
CA ILE A 157 -12.15 3.52 6.59
C ILE A 157 -11.31 4.70 6.11
N ALA A 158 -10.90 5.59 7.01
CA ALA A 158 -10.07 6.74 6.70
C ALA A 158 -8.66 6.29 6.33
N LYS A 159 -8.37 6.22 5.02
CA LYS A 159 -7.08 5.85 4.46
C LYS A 159 -6.64 6.87 3.43
N THR A 160 -5.34 7.17 3.40
CA THR A 160 -4.74 8.04 2.39
C THR A 160 -4.07 7.27 1.27
N VAL A 161 -3.69 6.02 1.53
CA VAL A 161 -3.06 5.13 0.54
C VAL A 161 -3.67 3.73 0.64
N LEU A 162 -4.12 3.22 -0.50
CA LEU A 162 -4.53 1.84 -0.69
C LEU A 162 -3.57 1.15 -1.65
N VAL A 163 -3.04 0.01 -1.23
CA VAL A 163 -2.14 -0.83 -2.04
C VAL A 163 -2.82 -2.16 -2.33
N ILE A 164 -2.79 -2.59 -3.58
CA ILE A 164 -3.41 -3.83 -4.04
C ILE A 164 -2.36 -4.66 -4.79
N ASP A 165 -2.11 -5.86 -4.32
CA ASP A 165 -1.28 -6.85 -5.01
C ASP A 165 -2.16 -7.77 -5.85
N GLU A 166 -1.62 -8.27 -6.98
CA GLU A 166 -2.32 -9.16 -7.94
C GLU A 166 -3.68 -8.60 -8.41
N ALA A 167 -3.73 -7.30 -8.73
CA ALA A 167 -4.96 -6.59 -9.05
C ALA A 167 -5.75 -7.17 -10.25
N GLN A 168 -5.10 -7.97 -11.13
CA GLN A 168 -5.76 -8.66 -12.24
C GLN A 168 -6.75 -9.75 -11.76
N ASP A 169 -6.59 -10.24 -10.53
CA ASP A 169 -7.43 -11.29 -9.95
C ASP A 169 -8.66 -10.74 -9.21
N MET A 170 -8.85 -9.41 -9.18
CA MET A 170 -9.99 -8.80 -8.50
C MET A 170 -11.33 -9.23 -9.12
N SER A 171 -12.24 -9.66 -8.26
CA SER A 171 -13.64 -9.85 -8.62
C SER A 171 -14.39 -8.52 -8.76
N ALA A 172 -15.59 -8.57 -9.33
CA ALA A 172 -16.45 -7.38 -9.43
C ALA A 172 -16.79 -6.80 -8.05
N GLU A 173 -16.98 -7.66 -7.05
CA GLU A 173 -17.28 -7.28 -5.67
C GLU A 173 -16.09 -6.58 -5.00
N GLU A 174 -14.88 -7.11 -5.20
CA GLU A 174 -13.65 -6.51 -4.68
C GLU A 174 -13.37 -5.16 -5.35
N TYR A 175 -13.64 -5.06 -6.64
CA TYR A 175 -13.57 -3.79 -7.37
C TYR A 175 -14.58 -2.77 -6.83
N ALA A 176 -15.81 -3.19 -6.55
CA ALA A 176 -16.82 -2.33 -5.93
C ALA A 176 -16.39 -1.85 -4.54
N LEU A 177 -15.74 -2.68 -3.74
CA LEU A 177 -15.17 -2.30 -2.45
C LEU A 177 -14.09 -1.22 -2.60
N VAL A 178 -13.17 -1.39 -3.54
CA VAL A 178 -12.11 -0.39 -3.82
C VAL A 178 -12.75 0.95 -4.22
N HIS A 179 -13.75 0.93 -5.09
CA HIS A 179 -14.50 2.13 -5.47
C HIS A 179 -15.20 2.80 -4.30
N ALA A 180 -15.82 2.03 -3.41
CA ALA A 180 -16.48 2.55 -2.22
C ALA A 180 -15.47 3.25 -1.28
N LEU A 181 -14.30 2.64 -1.08
CA LEU A 181 -13.22 3.24 -0.29
C LEU A 181 -12.69 4.53 -0.92
N MET A 182 -12.51 4.56 -2.25
CA MET A 182 -12.08 5.76 -2.97
C MET A 182 -13.11 6.90 -2.90
N ALA A 183 -14.40 6.57 -2.97
CA ALA A 183 -15.48 7.56 -2.84
C ALA A 183 -15.56 8.14 -1.43
N ALA A 184 -15.29 7.32 -0.40
CA ALA A 184 -15.23 7.76 0.99
C ALA A 184 -13.97 8.56 1.35
N ASN A 185 -12.92 8.47 0.53
CA ASN A 185 -11.62 9.13 0.73
C ASN A 185 -11.19 9.85 -0.56
N GLU A 186 -11.61 11.07 -0.77
CA GLU A 186 -11.38 11.82 -2.01
C GLU A 186 -9.89 11.98 -2.36
N GLU A 187 -9.05 12.11 -1.36
CA GLU A 187 -7.59 12.27 -1.50
C GLU A 187 -6.82 10.94 -1.50
N MET A 188 -7.52 9.80 -1.47
CA MET A 188 -6.86 8.49 -1.41
C MET A 188 -6.09 8.20 -2.70
N ARG A 189 -4.84 7.78 -2.53
CA ARG A 189 -4.00 7.26 -3.61
C ARG A 189 -4.14 5.74 -3.67
N VAL A 190 -4.22 5.21 -4.88
CA VAL A 190 -4.29 3.76 -5.10
C VAL A 190 -3.07 3.31 -5.88
N ILE A 191 -2.39 2.29 -5.36
CA ILE A 191 -1.24 1.65 -5.99
C ILE A 191 -1.60 0.20 -6.23
N ALA A 192 -1.80 -0.16 -7.48
CA ALA A 192 -2.17 -1.51 -7.89
C ALA A 192 -1.05 -2.15 -8.70
N VAL A 193 -0.74 -3.38 -8.39
CA VAL A 193 0.24 -4.18 -9.13
C VAL A 193 -0.43 -5.45 -9.63
N GLY A 194 -0.21 -5.77 -10.88
CA GLY A 194 -0.80 -6.94 -11.51
C GLY A 194 0.05 -7.54 -12.62
N ASP A 195 -0.36 -8.71 -13.10
CA ASP A 195 0.26 -9.40 -14.22
C ASP A 195 -0.36 -8.92 -15.54
N ASP A 196 0.48 -8.61 -16.53
CA ASP A 196 0.05 -8.13 -17.86
C ASP A 196 -0.28 -9.28 -18.80
N ASP A 197 0.19 -10.51 -18.49
CA ASP A 197 0.11 -11.68 -19.37
C ASP A 197 -1.11 -12.58 -19.10
N GLN A 198 -2.07 -12.18 -18.27
CA GLN A 198 -3.24 -12.99 -17.90
C GLN A 198 -4.56 -12.52 -18.56
N ASN A 199 -4.50 -12.10 -19.82
CA ASN A 199 -5.70 -11.89 -20.65
C ASN A 199 -5.89 -13.03 -21.63
#